data_e7cbfc7f6ae2f2f53ecff04ffeb7cea7
#
_entry.id   e7cbfc7f6ae2f2f53ecff04ffeb7cea7
#
_cell.length_a   1.000
_cell.length_b   1.000
_cell.length_c   1.000
_cell.angle_alpha   90.00
_cell.angle_beta   90.00
_cell.angle_gamma   90.00
#
_symmetry.space_group_name_H-M   'P 1'
#
loop_
_entity.id
_entity.type
_entity.pdbx_description
1 polymer ?
#
loop_
_entity_poly.entity_id
_entity_poly.type
_entity_poly.pdbx_seq_one_letter_code
_entity_poly.pdbx_strand_id
1 'polypeptide(L)'
;DTMIVIPNDKLLQICDKRTTIPDALKKADEVLQQGVQGITDMIYNPGLINVDFADIQTVMRDKGIAHIGMGVADEELEAIKTAMESPLLETTVAGATDVIVNFAGAVGMLEAQQAVEYLKDEAGDDVNVIFGTVNADFGDQISATIIATGIKSADITGNARTGFAAAKKPVQQTQQAPEFSGQPLHNGKVMEEEQ
;
A
#
# COMPACT_ATOMS: atom_id res chain seq x y z
N ASP A 1 14.18 -2.21 0.32
CA ASP A 1 13.24 -2.33 1.43
C ASP A 1 11.84 -2.70 0.90
N THR A 2 10.76 -2.40 1.60
CA THR A 2 9.41 -2.80 1.20
C THR A 2 8.55 -1.60 0.86
N MET A 3 7.71 -1.74 -0.17
CA MET A 3 6.76 -0.72 -0.60
C MET A 3 5.34 -1.31 -0.56
N ILE A 4 4.45 -0.69 0.21
CA ILE A 4 3.03 -1.03 0.25
C ILE A 4 2.32 -0.21 -0.84
N VAL A 5 1.60 -0.89 -1.73
CA VAL A 5 0.83 -0.27 -2.81
C VAL A 5 -0.65 -0.49 -2.57
N ILE A 6 -1.44 0.58 -2.64
CA ILE A 6 -2.90 0.52 -2.60
C ILE A 6 -3.43 0.98 -3.95
N PRO A 7 -3.99 0.08 -4.75
CA PRO A 7 -4.50 0.44 -6.08
C PRO A 7 -5.77 1.29 -5.97
N ASN A 8 -5.79 2.44 -6.63
CA ASN A 8 -6.95 3.34 -6.60
C ASN A 8 -8.23 2.73 -7.20
N ASP A 9 -8.11 1.85 -8.17
CA ASP A 9 -9.25 1.13 -8.77
C ASP A 9 -9.89 0.13 -7.79
N LYS A 10 -9.12 -0.42 -6.86
CA LYS A 10 -9.63 -1.27 -5.79
C LYS A 10 -10.41 -0.49 -4.72
N LEU A 11 -10.05 0.77 -4.50
CA LEU A 11 -10.79 1.64 -3.60
C LEU A 11 -12.24 1.83 -4.03
N LEU A 12 -12.53 1.80 -5.33
CA LEU A 12 -13.88 1.89 -5.85
C LEU A 12 -14.76 0.70 -5.44
N GLN A 13 -14.17 -0.45 -5.12
CA GLN A 13 -14.87 -1.65 -4.69
C GLN A 13 -15.32 -1.57 -3.23
N ILE A 14 -14.63 -0.77 -2.41
CA ILE A 14 -14.98 -0.52 -1.01
C ILE A 14 -15.81 0.75 -0.81
N CYS A 15 -16.10 1.46 -1.90
CA CYS A 15 -16.89 2.69 -1.89
C CYS A 15 -18.33 2.42 -2.31
N ASP A 16 -19.26 3.13 -1.69
CA ASP A 16 -20.68 3.10 -2.08
C ASP A 16 -20.91 3.85 -3.40
N LYS A 17 -22.00 3.51 -4.10
CA LYS A 17 -22.39 4.16 -5.38
C LYS A 17 -22.60 5.69 -5.28
N ARG A 18 -22.71 6.24 -4.07
CA ARG A 18 -22.87 7.67 -3.80
C ARG A 18 -21.61 8.35 -3.31
N THR A 19 -20.50 7.60 -3.17
CA THR A 19 -19.23 8.13 -2.70
C THR A 19 -18.67 9.10 -3.72
N THR A 20 -18.31 10.30 -3.27
CA THR A 20 -17.65 11.29 -4.14
C THR A 20 -16.17 10.98 -4.30
N ILE A 21 -15.53 11.55 -5.34
CA ILE A 21 -14.09 11.37 -5.54
C ILE A 21 -13.26 11.80 -4.31
N PRO A 22 -13.53 12.96 -3.69
CA PRO A 22 -12.83 13.34 -2.45
C PRO A 22 -13.02 12.33 -1.31
N ASP A 23 -14.22 11.78 -1.16
CA ASP A 23 -14.50 10.79 -0.10
C ASP A 23 -13.80 9.47 -0.39
N ALA A 24 -13.71 9.05 -1.66
CA ALA A 24 -12.95 7.86 -2.05
C ALA A 24 -11.46 8.02 -1.76
N LEU A 25 -10.87 9.18 -2.06
CA LEU A 25 -9.47 9.47 -1.73
C LEU A 25 -9.24 9.52 -0.21
N LYS A 26 -10.19 10.05 0.55
CA LYS A 26 -10.13 10.02 2.02
C LYS A 26 -10.14 8.58 2.56
N LYS A 27 -10.91 7.69 1.94
CA LYS A 27 -10.85 6.25 2.25
C LYS A 27 -9.47 5.65 2.00
N ALA A 28 -8.79 6.05 0.92
CA ALA A 28 -7.42 5.63 0.67
C ALA A 28 -6.47 6.09 1.78
N ASP A 29 -6.59 7.34 2.21
CA ASP A 29 -5.79 7.87 3.31
C ASP A 29 -6.07 7.13 4.62
N GLU A 30 -7.33 6.80 4.93
CA GLU A 30 -7.72 6.01 6.09
C GLU A 30 -7.07 4.62 6.07
N VAL A 31 -7.06 3.93 4.93
CA VAL A 31 -6.42 2.62 4.76
C VAL A 31 -4.90 2.69 4.96
N LEU A 32 -4.25 3.69 4.34
CA LEU A 32 -2.82 3.92 4.52
C LEU A 32 -2.47 4.22 5.97
N GLN A 33 -3.27 5.07 6.62
CA GLN A 33 -3.09 5.41 8.03
C GLN A 33 -3.23 4.17 8.91
N GLN A 34 -4.26 3.36 8.71
CA GLN A 34 -4.49 2.14 9.49
C GLN A 34 -3.36 1.13 9.29
N GLY A 35 -2.86 0.97 8.06
CA GLY A 35 -1.74 0.09 7.76
C GLY A 35 -0.45 0.49 8.48
N VAL A 36 -0.09 1.77 8.41
CA VAL A 36 1.08 2.30 9.11
C VAL A 36 0.89 2.23 10.62
N GLN A 37 -0.28 2.61 11.11
CA GLN A 37 -0.62 2.59 12.52
C GLN A 37 -0.59 1.16 13.06
N GLY A 38 -1.14 0.18 12.35
CA GLY A 38 -1.11 -1.23 12.76
C GLY A 38 0.30 -1.75 13.01
N ILE A 39 1.27 -1.41 12.14
CA ILE A 39 2.68 -1.77 12.34
C ILE A 39 3.28 -1.00 13.52
N THR A 40 3.02 0.29 13.60
CA THR A 40 3.58 1.16 14.64
C THR A 40 3.07 0.75 16.03
N ASP A 41 1.79 0.45 16.12
CA ASP A 41 1.15 0.09 17.38
C ASP A 41 1.66 -1.26 17.91
N MET A 42 1.94 -2.24 17.04
CA MET A 42 2.55 -3.50 17.45
C MET A 42 3.93 -3.33 18.11
N ILE A 43 4.66 -2.27 17.74
CA ILE A 43 6.00 -1.99 18.27
C ILE A 43 5.92 -1.16 19.56
N TYR A 44 5.05 -0.15 19.60
CA TYR A 44 5.03 0.87 20.68
C TYR A 44 3.91 0.68 21.70
N ASN A 45 2.79 0.07 21.31
CA ASN A 45 1.64 -0.13 22.17
C ASN A 45 1.55 -1.59 22.64
N PRO A 46 1.93 -1.87 23.89
CA PRO A 46 1.96 -3.25 24.38
C PRO A 46 0.55 -3.87 24.37
N GLY A 47 0.43 -5.02 23.75
CA GLY A 47 -0.72 -5.90 23.79
C GLY A 47 -0.43 -7.20 24.57
N LEU A 48 -1.22 -8.24 24.33
CA LEU A 48 -0.97 -9.57 24.89
C LEU A 48 0.27 -10.21 24.25
N ILE A 49 0.46 -9.98 22.96
CA ILE A 49 1.59 -10.48 22.16
C ILE A 49 2.25 -9.27 21.51
N ASN A 50 3.52 -9.07 21.85
CA ASN A 50 4.31 -7.97 21.35
C ASN A 50 5.31 -8.47 20.31
N VAL A 51 5.51 -7.66 19.28
CA VAL A 51 6.51 -7.90 18.24
C VAL A 51 7.61 -6.86 18.39
N ASP A 52 8.86 -7.28 18.32
CA ASP A 52 9.96 -6.33 18.37
C ASP A 52 10.27 -5.74 17.00
N PHE A 53 10.98 -4.61 16.98
CA PHE A 53 11.35 -3.93 15.73
C PHE A 53 12.25 -4.78 14.84
N ALA A 54 13.08 -5.66 15.41
CA ALA A 54 13.99 -6.51 14.66
C ALA A 54 13.22 -7.56 13.86
N ASP A 55 12.14 -8.10 14.41
CA ASP A 55 11.25 -9.04 13.72
C ASP A 55 10.56 -8.36 12.53
N ILE A 56 9.95 -7.19 12.75
CA ILE A 56 9.34 -6.40 11.67
C ILE A 56 10.37 -6.06 10.58
N GLN A 57 11.58 -5.65 10.98
CA GLN A 57 12.65 -5.34 10.05
C GLN A 57 13.05 -6.54 9.21
N THR A 58 13.08 -7.73 9.77
CA THR A 58 13.43 -8.97 9.06
C THR A 58 12.43 -9.32 7.98
N VAL A 59 11.15 -9.18 8.25
CA VAL A 59 10.08 -9.51 7.29
C VAL A 59 9.81 -8.40 6.27
N MET A 60 10.36 -7.20 6.48
CA MET A 60 10.16 -6.06 5.57
C MET A 60 11.41 -5.65 4.80
N ARG A 61 12.59 -6.18 5.15
CA ARG A 61 13.83 -5.79 4.45
C ARG A 61 13.96 -6.48 3.10
N ASP A 62 14.12 -5.68 2.03
CA ASP A 62 14.39 -6.12 0.66
C ASP A 62 13.33 -7.09 0.07
N LYS A 63 12.08 -6.96 0.52
CA LYS A 63 10.97 -7.82 0.07
C LYS A 63 10.21 -7.28 -1.15
N GLY A 64 10.50 -6.04 -1.58
CA GLY A 64 9.88 -5.42 -2.74
C GLY A 64 8.45 -4.92 -2.46
N ILE A 65 7.46 -5.45 -3.17
CA ILE A 65 6.06 -5.01 -3.00
C ILE A 65 5.41 -5.82 -1.88
N ALA A 66 4.73 -5.13 -0.97
CA ALA A 66 3.86 -5.71 0.03
C ALA A 66 2.40 -5.36 -0.24
N HIS A 67 1.52 -6.29 0.08
CA HIS A 67 0.09 -6.13 -0.02
C HIS A 67 -0.52 -6.04 1.37
N ILE A 68 -1.53 -5.18 1.51
CA ILE A 68 -2.23 -4.99 2.77
C ILE A 68 -3.69 -5.41 2.64
N GLY A 69 -4.18 -6.20 3.61
CA GLY A 69 -5.57 -6.55 3.77
C GLY A 69 -6.06 -6.16 5.15
N MET A 70 -7.33 -5.80 5.24
CA MET A 70 -7.94 -5.37 6.50
C MET A 70 -9.33 -5.95 6.61
N GLY A 71 -9.66 -6.44 7.80
CA GLY A 71 -10.97 -7.00 8.12
C GLY A 71 -11.37 -6.64 9.54
N VAL A 72 -12.66 -6.46 9.74
CA VAL A 72 -13.27 -6.22 11.06
C VAL A 72 -14.41 -7.22 11.22
N ALA A 73 -14.43 -7.92 12.33
CA ALA A 73 -15.47 -8.89 12.66
C ALA A 73 -15.61 -9.04 14.18
N ASP A 74 -16.58 -9.83 14.60
CA ASP A 74 -16.82 -10.09 16.03
C ASP A 74 -15.87 -11.16 16.59
N GLU A 75 -15.22 -11.95 15.71
CA GLU A 75 -14.26 -13.02 16.04
C GLU A 75 -12.97 -12.88 15.23
N GLU A 76 -11.82 -13.29 15.78
CA GLU A 76 -10.49 -13.21 15.17
C GLU A 76 -10.39 -13.95 13.85
N LEU A 77 -10.96 -15.16 13.79
CA LEU A 77 -10.94 -15.98 12.58
C LEU A 77 -11.72 -15.34 11.43
N GLU A 78 -12.89 -14.77 11.72
CA GLU A 78 -13.68 -14.05 10.72
C GLU A 78 -13.02 -12.71 10.31
N ALA A 79 -12.36 -12.03 11.25
CA ALA A 79 -11.59 -10.83 10.95
C ALA A 79 -10.43 -11.15 9.99
N ILE A 80 -9.70 -12.25 10.19
CA ILE A 80 -8.64 -12.73 9.28
C ILE A 80 -9.22 -13.09 7.91
N LYS A 81 -10.31 -13.84 7.84
CA LYS A 81 -10.94 -14.19 6.56
C LYS A 81 -11.36 -12.94 5.80
N THR A 82 -12.02 -12.01 6.47
CA THR A 82 -12.41 -10.71 5.88
C THR A 82 -11.19 -9.92 5.40
N ALA A 83 -10.09 -9.94 6.16
CA ALA A 83 -8.85 -9.29 5.76
C ALA A 83 -8.21 -9.95 4.53
N MET A 84 -8.24 -11.27 4.44
CA MET A 84 -7.74 -12.03 3.29
C MET A 84 -8.60 -11.85 2.03
N GLU A 85 -9.89 -11.66 2.19
CA GLU A 85 -10.85 -11.36 1.11
C GLU A 85 -10.91 -9.87 0.76
N SER A 86 -10.15 -9.05 1.47
CA SER A 86 -10.13 -7.59 1.24
C SER A 86 -9.78 -7.27 -0.21
N PRO A 87 -10.59 -6.47 -0.92
CA PRO A 87 -10.29 -6.06 -2.29
C PRO A 87 -9.01 -5.23 -2.43
N LEU A 88 -8.44 -4.77 -1.31
CA LEU A 88 -7.16 -4.07 -1.25
C LEU A 88 -5.96 -5.03 -1.41
N LEU A 89 -6.15 -6.32 -1.09
CA LEU A 89 -5.21 -7.36 -1.48
C LEU A 89 -5.35 -7.60 -2.99
N GLU A 90 -4.36 -7.21 -3.77
CA GLU A 90 -4.33 -7.49 -5.23
C GLU A 90 -4.11 -8.96 -5.54
N THR A 91 -3.54 -9.70 -4.58
CA THR A 91 -3.19 -11.11 -4.68
C THR A 91 -3.71 -11.84 -3.46
N THR A 92 -3.80 -13.15 -3.55
CA THR A 92 -4.00 -13.98 -2.37
C THR A 92 -2.74 -13.96 -1.51
N VAL A 93 -2.85 -14.23 -0.22
CA VAL A 93 -1.67 -14.40 0.67
C VAL A 93 -0.83 -15.62 0.27
N ALA A 94 -1.36 -16.49 -0.60
CA ALA A 94 -0.66 -17.65 -1.13
C ALA A 94 0.62 -17.22 -1.89
N GLY A 95 1.73 -17.86 -1.56
CA GLY A 95 3.04 -17.55 -2.15
C GLY A 95 3.78 -16.38 -1.51
N ALA A 96 3.24 -15.75 -0.46
CA ALA A 96 3.98 -14.82 0.37
C ALA A 96 5.12 -15.56 1.09
N THR A 97 6.27 -14.90 1.25
CA THR A 97 7.36 -15.44 2.07
C THR A 97 7.19 -15.09 3.53
N ASP A 98 6.64 -13.92 3.80
CA ASP A 98 6.41 -13.44 5.15
C ASP A 98 5.08 -12.72 5.25
N VAL A 99 4.42 -12.87 6.38
CA VAL A 99 3.15 -12.21 6.69
C VAL A 99 3.21 -11.62 8.10
N ILE A 100 2.82 -10.36 8.21
CA ILE A 100 2.60 -9.70 9.48
C ILE A 100 1.10 -9.61 9.73
N VAL A 101 0.67 -10.02 10.90
CA VAL A 101 -0.73 -9.93 11.36
C VAL A 101 -0.80 -9.05 12.59
N ASN A 102 -1.62 -8.02 12.52
CA ASN A 102 -1.96 -7.19 13.69
C ASN A 102 -3.43 -7.40 14.04
N PHE A 103 -3.69 -7.85 15.25
CA PHE A 103 -5.03 -7.86 15.83
C PHE A 103 -5.21 -6.67 16.77
N ALA A 104 -6.28 -5.92 16.62
CA ALA A 104 -6.62 -4.80 17.49
C ALA A 104 -8.03 -4.98 18.06
N GLY A 105 -8.15 -4.83 19.38
CA GLY A 105 -9.40 -5.03 20.11
C GLY A 105 -9.23 -5.91 21.34
N ALA A 106 -10.32 -6.48 21.83
CA ALA A 106 -10.35 -7.41 22.96
C ALA A 106 -10.01 -8.83 22.50
N VAL A 107 -8.78 -9.07 22.10
CA VAL A 107 -8.31 -10.28 21.41
C VAL A 107 -8.08 -11.43 22.39
N GLY A 108 -8.66 -12.60 22.13
CA GLY A 108 -8.39 -13.84 22.82
C GLY A 108 -7.12 -14.51 22.31
N MET A 109 -6.28 -15.04 23.21
CA MET A 109 -4.99 -15.62 22.82
C MET A 109 -5.15 -16.92 22.00
N LEU A 110 -6.11 -17.76 22.38
CA LEU A 110 -6.36 -19.04 21.70
C LEU A 110 -7.01 -18.81 20.34
N GLU A 111 -7.95 -17.90 20.28
CA GLU A 111 -8.67 -17.51 19.09
C GLU A 111 -7.73 -16.86 18.06
N ALA A 112 -6.84 -15.97 18.52
CA ALA A 112 -5.80 -15.36 17.66
C ALA A 112 -4.86 -16.43 17.10
N GLN A 113 -4.46 -17.42 17.91
CA GLN A 113 -3.60 -18.51 17.44
C GLN A 113 -4.31 -19.36 16.37
N GLN A 114 -5.57 -19.70 16.55
CA GLN A 114 -6.36 -20.45 15.57
C GLN A 114 -6.52 -19.66 14.25
N ALA A 115 -6.75 -18.36 14.35
CA ALA A 115 -6.85 -17.49 13.19
C ALA A 115 -5.53 -17.41 12.40
N VAL A 116 -4.40 -17.35 13.09
CA VAL A 116 -3.05 -17.35 12.49
C VAL A 116 -2.75 -18.71 11.85
N GLU A 117 -3.15 -19.80 12.48
CA GLU A 117 -2.99 -21.16 11.94
C GLU A 117 -3.77 -21.33 10.63
N TYR A 118 -5.01 -20.87 10.59
CA TYR A 118 -5.82 -20.82 9.36
C TYR A 118 -5.14 -20.00 8.25
N LEU A 119 -4.60 -18.82 8.58
CA LEU A 119 -3.87 -17.99 7.60
C LEU A 119 -2.62 -18.71 7.08
N LYS A 120 -1.91 -19.46 7.92
CA LYS A 120 -0.75 -20.26 7.51
C LYS A 120 -1.14 -21.34 6.52
N ASP A 121 -2.22 -22.07 6.78
CA ASP A 121 -2.73 -23.12 5.89
C ASP A 121 -3.05 -22.56 4.49
N GLU A 122 -3.62 -21.36 4.43
CA GLU A 122 -3.96 -20.68 3.17
C GLU A 122 -2.74 -20.07 2.46
N ALA A 123 -1.75 -19.57 3.21
CA ALA A 123 -0.56 -18.94 2.65
C ALA A 123 0.48 -19.97 2.16
N GLY A 124 0.53 -21.14 2.80
CA GLY A 124 1.45 -22.24 2.51
C GLY A 124 2.39 -22.56 3.67
N ASP A 125 2.89 -23.80 3.71
CA ASP A 125 3.68 -24.34 4.82
C ASP A 125 5.00 -23.59 5.09
N ASP A 126 5.57 -22.96 4.08
CA ASP A 126 6.88 -22.28 4.16
C ASP A 126 6.77 -20.79 4.57
N VAL A 127 5.55 -20.30 4.81
CA VAL A 127 5.36 -18.89 5.15
C VAL A 127 5.80 -18.58 6.58
N ASN A 128 6.58 -17.52 6.75
CA ASN A 128 6.90 -16.98 8.06
C ASN A 128 5.80 -16.01 8.50
N VAL A 129 5.08 -16.33 9.59
CA VAL A 129 4.01 -15.48 10.11
C VAL A 129 4.43 -14.90 11.45
N ILE A 130 4.44 -13.58 11.51
CA ILE A 130 4.62 -12.81 12.73
C ILE A 130 3.29 -12.17 13.08
N PHE A 131 2.82 -12.33 14.30
CA PHE A 131 1.58 -11.70 14.74
C PHE A 131 1.73 -10.99 16.07
N GLY A 132 1.00 -9.92 16.23
CA GLY A 132 0.93 -9.14 17.45
C GLY A 132 -0.51 -8.72 17.76
N THR A 133 -0.71 -8.31 18.99
CA THR A 133 -2.01 -7.80 19.44
C THR A 133 -1.85 -6.41 20.02
N VAL A 134 -2.83 -5.56 19.78
CA VAL A 134 -2.87 -4.18 20.28
C VAL A 134 -4.20 -3.96 20.99
N ASN A 135 -4.14 -3.42 22.21
CA ASN A 135 -5.33 -3.00 22.91
C ASN A 135 -5.86 -1.70 22.28
N ALA A 136 -6.97 -1.80 21.57
CA ALA A 136 -7.67 -0.67 20.98
C ALA A 136 -9.17 -0.80 21.23
N ASP A 137 -9.85 0.33 21.27
CA ASP A 137 -11.30 0.35 21.50
C ASP A 137 -12.06 0.19 20.17
N PHE A 138 -12.36 -1.05 19.84
CA PHE A 138 -13.25 -1.42 18.73
C PHE A 138 -14.63 -1.89 19.24
N GLY A 139 -14.97 -1.62 20.52
CA GLY A 139 -16.14 -2.19 21.17
C GLY A 139 -16.00 -3.72 21.30
N ASP A 140 -17.01 -4.44 20.85
CA ASP A 140 -16.99 -5.91 20.86
C ASP A 140 -16.36 -6.51 19.59
N GLN A 141 -15.84 -5.66 18.67
CA GLN A 141 -15.26 -6.12 17.41
C GLN A 141 -13.75 -6.21 17.48
N ILE A 142 -13.21 -7.03 16.59
CA ILE A 142 -11.78 -7.24 16.40
C ILE A 142 -11.41 -6.78 14.99
N SER A 143 -10.38 -5.95 14.89
CA SER A 143 -9.78 -5.58 13.63
C SER A 143 -8.54 -6.42 13.37
N ALA A 144 -8.46 -7.05 12.20
CA ALA A 144 -7.28 -7.75 11.73
C ALA A 144 -6.67 -6.99 10.54
N THR A 145 -5.38 -6.70 10.62
CA THR A 145 -4.60 -6.14 9.51
C THR A 145 -3.53 -7.13 9.11
N ILE A 146 -3.52 -7.52 7.83
CA ILE A 146 -2.55 -8.45 7.25
C ILE A 146 -1.64 -7.67 6.32
N ILE A 147 -0.33 -7.87 6.42
CA ILE A 147 0.66 -7.35 5.49
C ILE A 147 1.46 -8.53 4.97
N ALA A 148 1.26 -8.86 3.70
CA ALA A 148 1.94 -9.96 3.02
C ALA A 148 3.10 -9.42 2.18
N THR A 149 4.30 -10.00 2.33
CA THR A 149 5.52 -9.59 1.66
C THR A 149 6.17 -10.75 0.90
N GLY A 150 7.06 -10.43 -0.02
CA GLY A 150 7.82 -11.43 -0.78
C GLY A 150 7.00 -12.20 -1.80
N ILE A 151 5.82 -11.73 -2.17
CA ILE A 151 4.99 -12.33 -3.22
C ILE A 151 5.70 -12.16 -4.57
N LYS A 152 5.96 -13.25 -5.26
CA LYS A 152 6.66 -13.21 -6.56
C LYS A 152 5.75 -12.65 -7.64
N SER A 153 6.26 -11.70 -8.41
CA SER A 153 5.53 -11.00 -9.49
C SER A 153 4.93 -11.91 -10.58
N ALA A 154 5.24 -13.20 -10.59
CA ALA A 154 4.65 -14.18 -11.51
C ALA A 154 3.18 -14.47 -11.19
N ASP A 155 2.76 -14.30 -9.94
CA ASP A 155 1.40 -14.58 -9.50
C ASP A 155 0.45 -13.38 -9.68
N ILE A 156 1.02 -12.19 -9.97
CA ILE A 156 0.25 -10.96 -10.25
C ILE A 156 -0.37 -10.97 -11.65
N THR A 157 0.09 -11.86 -12.56
CA THR A 157 -0.33 -11.84 -13.97
C THR A 157 -1.62 -12.59 -14.28
N GLY A 158 -2.42 -12.93 -13.30
CA GLY A 158 -3.73 -13.57 -13.51
C GLY A 158 -4.73 -12.71 -14.29
N ASN A 159 -4.64 -11.37 -14.32
CA ASN A 159 -5.61 -10.53 -15.04
C ASN A 159 -5.18 -9.07 -15.36
N ALA A 160 -3.90 -8.76 -15.46
CA ALA A 160 -3.47 -7.43 -15.89
C ALA A 160 -2.92 -7.45 -17.34
N ARG A 161 -3.74 -7.91 -18.30
CA ARG A 161 -3.59 -7.53 -19.69
C ARG A 161 -4.44 -6.29 -19.92
N THR A 162 -3.87 -5.11 -19.72
CA THR A 162 -4.03 -3.93 -20.61
C THR A 162 -3.35 -2.71 -19.95
N GLY A 163 -2.29 -2.25 -20.61
CA GLY A 163 -2.09 -0.84 -20.73
C GLY A 163 -1.05 -0.13 -19.90
N PHE A 164 0.23 -0.54 -19.96
CA PHE A 164 1.32 0.44 -20.05
C PHE A 164 2.44 -0.13 -20.91
N ALA A 165 2.15 -0.29 -22.20
CA ALA A 165 3.21 -0.37 -23.17
C ALA A 165 3.84 1.02 -23.25
N ALA A 166 5.03 1.16 -22.66
CA ALA A 166 5.87 2.31 -22.83
C ALA A 166 6.16 2.49 -24.32
N ALA A 167 5.43 3.39 -24.98
CA ALA A 167 5.75 3.88 -26.30
C ALA A 167 7.03 4.69 -26.21
N LYS A 168 8.17 4.02 -26.29
CA LYS A 168 9.43 4.66 -26.68
C LYS A 168 9.31 5.01 -28.16
N LYS A 169 8.83 6.21 -28.48
CA LYS A 169 9.09 6.83 -29.76
C LYS A 169 10.53 7.33 -29.76
N PRO A 170 11.35 6.98 -30.77
CA PRO A 170 12.66 7.59 -30.92
C PRO A 170 12.47 9.07 -31.24
N VAL A 171 13.02 9.94 -30.42
CA VAL A 171 13.17 11.36 -30.73
C VAL A 171 14.19 11.46 -31.86
N GLN A 172 13.74 11.68 -33.09
CA GLN A 172 14.60 12.18 -34.15
C GLN A 172 15.03 13.60 -33.80
N GLN A 173 16.28 13.75 -33.49
CA GLN A 173 16.96 15.04 -33.46
C GLN A 173 16.96 15.62 -34.86
N THR A 174 16.10 16.57 -35.14
CA THR A 174 16.25 17.50 -36.24
C THR A 174 16.99 18.73 -35.67
N GLN A 175 18.29 18.73 -35.85
CA GLN A 175 19.10 19.96 -35.79
C GLN A 175 18.69 20.85 -36.95
N GLN A 176 18.06 21.94 -36.66
CA GLN A 176 18.12 23.16 -37.47
C GLN A 176 18.04 24.36 -36.51
N ALA A 177 19.19 24.95 -36.29
CA ALA A 177 19.29 26.27 -35.68
C ALA A 177 18.79 27.31 -36.70
N PRO A 178 17.98 28.29 -36.32
CA PRO A 178 17.71 29.42 -37.18
C PRO A 178 18.91 30.35 -37.15
N GLU A 179 19.51 30.60 -38.33
CA GLU A 179 20.46 31.68 -38.59
C GLU A 179 19.79 33.02 -38.24
N PHE A 180 20.38 33.70 -37.30
CA PHE A 180 20.04 35.07 -36.98
C PHE A 180 20.82 35.99 -37.92
N SER A 181 20.18 36.42 -39.03
CA SER A 181 20.70 37.47 -39.90
C SER A 181 20.54 38.82 -39.21
N GLY A 182 21.67 39.32 -38.73
CA GLY A 182 21.77 40.69 -38.20
C GLY A 182 21.52 41.75 -39.26
N GLN A 183 20.55 42.61 -39.03
CA GLN A 183 20.49 43.91 -39.69
C GLN A 183 20.96 44.99 -38.69
N PRO A 184 21.81 45.94 -39.13
CA PRO A 184 22.36 46.95 -38.26
C PRO A 184 21.33 48.04 -37.94
N LEU A 185 21.22 48.39 -36.68
CA LEU A 185 20.45 49.53 -36.20
C LEU A 185 21.09 50.85 -36.70
N HIS A 186 20.30 51.56 -37.45
CA HIS A 186 20.66 52.90 -37.95
C HIS A 186 20.52 53.89 -36.82
N ASN A 187 21.63 54.64 -36.62
CA ASN A 187 21.74 55.84 -35.80
C ASN A 187 20.76 56.94 -36.26
N GLY A 188 20.11 57.58 -35.33
CA GLY A 188 19.34 58.77 -35.68
C GLY A 188 18.81 59.59 -34.49
N LYS A 189 19.63 60.51 -34.08
CA LYS A 189 19.33 61.87 -33.57
C LYS A 189 18.82 62.10 -32.17
N VAL A 190 19.73 62.61 -31.43
CA VAL A 190 19.60 63.58 -30.34
C VAL A 190 18.76 64.77 -30.78
N MET A 191 17.78 65.20 -30.05
CA MET A 191 17.33 66.60 -29.96
C MET A 191 17.11 66.96 -28.49
N GLU A 192 17.97 67.88 -28.06
CA GLU A 192 17.80 68.75 -26.92
C GLU A 192 16.58 69.67 -27.16
N GLU A 193 15.93 70.06 -26.11
CA GLU A 193 15.42 71.45 -25.76
C GLU A 193 14.56 71.22 -24.48
N GLU A 194 15.03 71.81 -23.40
CA GLU A 194 14.76 73.11 -22.76
C GLU A 194 13.28 73.39 -22.47
N GLN A 195 12.90 73.30 -21.25
CA GLN A 195 12.56 74.39 -20.30
C GLN A 195 11.99 73.77 -19.02
#